data_35e698a6ec1a26415ba3fbcb9c250428
#
_entry.id   35e698a6ec1a26415ba3fbcb9c250428
#
_cell.length_a   1.000
_cell.length_b   1.000
_cell.length_c   1.000
_cell.angle_alpha   90.00
_cell.angle_beta   90.00
_cell.angle_gamma   90.00
#
_symmetry.space_group_name_H-M   'P 1'
#
loop_
_entity.id
_entity.type
_entity.pdbx_description
1 polymer ?
#
loop_
_entity_poly.entity_id
_entity_poly.type
_entity_poly.pdbx_seq_one_letter_code
_entity_poly.pdbx_strand_id
1 'polypeptide(L)'
;MSKKQKKMLIRIIVALVVFIACEIAEKLIHLNGVWDTVVKAAMFAVPYLMAGYDVLLKAIKNISKGHVFDENFLMAVATVGAYGTGEFGEAAAVMLFYQVGEWFQKYAVNRSRASITDLMNIMPEYANIEKDGQIVQVEPETVAIGDIIIVQPGEKVPLDGTVIEG
;
A
#
# COMPACT_ATOMS: atom_id res chain seq x y z
N MET A 1 -9.54 4.28 0.78
CA MET A 1 -8.14 4.71 0.61
C MET A 1 -7.63 5.34 1.91
N SER A 2 -6.54 4.82 2.49
CA SER A 2 -6.01 5.33 3.76
C SER A 2 -5.35 6.72 3.59
N LYS A 3 -5.23 7.49 4.70
CA LYS A 3 -4.53 8.80 4.69
C LYS A 3 -3.08 8.68 4.18
N LYS A 4 -2.40 7.55 4.48
CA LYS A 4 -1.03 7.27 4.01
C LYS A 4 -0.97 7.05 2.49
N GLN A 5 -1.94 6.33 1.93
CA GLN A 5 -2.04 6.09 0.48
C GLN A 5 -2.31 7.38 -0.30
N LYS A 6 -3.19 8.26 0.22
CA LYS A 6 -3.43 9.58 -0.39
C LYS A 6 -2.17 10.44 -0.42
N LYS A 7 -1.42 10.49 0.69
CA LYS A 7 -0.14 11.24 0.75
C LYS A 7 0.89 10.69 -0.24
N MET A 8 1.00 9.37 -0.37
CA MET A 8 1.91 8.74 -1.33
C MET A 8 1.51 9.08 -2.77
N LEU A 9 0.22 8.99 -3.10
CA LEU A 9 -0.28 9.35 -4.43
C LEU A 9 0.00 10.81 -4.79
N ILE A 10 -0.28 11.74 -3.88
CA ILE A 10 -0.01 13.17 -4.08
C ILE A 10 1.49 13.38 -4.31
N ARG A 11 2.36 12.75 -3.54
CA ARG A 11 3.82 12.83 -3.72
C ARG A 11 4.25 12.34 -5.11
N ILE A 12 3.72 11.20 -5.56
CA ILE A 12 4.00 10.66 -6.89
C ILE A 12 3.55 11.63 -7.99
N ILE A 13 2.34 12.18 -7.89
CA ILE A 13 1.81 13.13 -8.87
C ILE A 13 2.69 14.40 -8.92
N VAL A 14 3.05 14.95 -7.77
CA VAL A 14 3.92 16.15 -7.72
C VAL A 14 5.29 15.83 -8.29
N ALA A 15 5.90 14.70 -7.93
CA ALA A 15 7.18 14.29 -8.48
C ALA A 15 7.13 14.07 -10.01
N LEU A 16 6.02 13.52 -10.52
CA LEU A 16 5.81 13.37 -11.96
C LEU A 16 5.70 14.71 -12.68
N VAL A 17 4.97 15.66 -12.12
CA VAL A 17 4.84 17.02 -12.69
C VAL A 17 6.21 17.71 -12.74
N VAL A 18 6.98 17.61 -11.64
CA VAL A 18 8.34 18.16 -11.58
C VAL A 18 9.25 17.46 -12.59
N PHE A 19 9.17 16.15 -12.71
CA PHE A 19 9.94 15.37 -13.68
C PHE A 19 9.66 15.82 -15.13
N ILE A 20 8.39 15.96 -15.50
CA ILE A 20 8.00 16.45 -16.84
C ILE A 20 8.52 17.87 -17.08
N ALA A 21 8.46 18.73 -16.07
CA ALA A 21 9.02 20.07 -16.17
C ALA A 21 10.54 20.04 -16.38
N CYS A 22 11.26 19.12 -15.71
CA CYS A 22 12.70 18.94 -15.92
C CYS A 22 13.02 18.43 -17.34
N GLU A 23 12.27 17.48 -17.86
CA GLU A 23 12.40 16.98 -19.24
C GLU A 23 12.23 18.08 -20.29
N ILE A 24 11.24 18.97 -20.08
CA ILE A 24 11.00 20.11 -20.96
C ILE A 24 12.15 21.11 -20.82
N ALA A 25 12.58 21.41 -19.60
CA ALA A 25 13.67 22.35 -19.34
C ALA A 25 14.99 21.87 -19.93
N GLU A 26 15.30 20.57 -19.85
CA GLU A 26 16.49 19.97 -20.46
C GLU A 26 16.57 20.24 -21.98
N LYS A 27 15.44 20.15 -22.68
CA LYS A 27 15.36 20.43 -24.13
C LYS A 27 15.49 21.88 -24.49
N LEU A 28 15.21 22.78 -23.55
CA LEU A 28 15.29 24.23 -23.76
C LEU A 28 16.64 24.81 -23.33
N ILE A 29 17.27 24.18 -22.34
CA ILE A 29 18.54 24.70 -21.77
C ILE A 29 19.70 23.93 -22.43
N HIS A 30 20.42 24.60 -23.33
CA HIS A 30 21.62 24.05 -23.93
C HIS A 30 22.83 24.75 -23.29
N LEU A 31 23.44 24.04 -22.33
CA LEU A 31 24.72 24.48 -21.74
C LEU A 31 25.85 23.66 -22.37
N ASN A 32 27.06 24.15 -22.30
CA ASN A 32 28.23 23.48 -22.85
C ASN A 32 29.16 22.96 -21.73
N GLY A 33 29.71 21.77 -21.94
CA GLY A 33 30.74 21.21 -21.06
C GLY A 33 30.22 20.72 -19.71
N VAL A 34 31.07 20.79 -18.70
CA VAL A 34 30.80 20.24 -17.34
C VAL A 34 29.59 20.88 -16.68
N TRP A 35 29.29 22.13 -16.96
CA TRP A 35 28.14 22.83 -16.38
C TRP A 35 26.81 22.26 -16.84
N ASP A 36 26.72 21.73 -18.06
CA ASP A 36 25.51 21.03 -18.54
C ASP A 36 25.19 19.80 -17.66
N THR A 37 26.19 18.96 -17.41
CA THR A 37 26.06 17.76 -16.57
C THR A 37 25.68 18.13 -15.15
N VAL A 38 26.29 19.14 -14.54
CA VAL A 38 26.00 19.56 -13.16
C VAL A 38 24.57 20.09 -13.04
N VAL A 39 24.11 20.90 -13.98
CA VAL A 39 22.76 21.45 -13.97
C VAL A 39 21.73 20.37 -14.17
N LYS A 40 21.93 19.44 -15.12
CA LYS A 40 21.04 18.29 -15.32
C LYS A 40 20.99 17.40 -14.08
N ALA A 41 22.14 17.06 -13.50
CA ALA A 41 22.19 16.31 -12.27
C ALA A 41 21.40 16.99 -11.13
N ALA A 42 21.61 18.28 -10.91
CA ALA A 42 20.88 19.00 -9.86
C ALA A 42 19.37 19.07 -10.14
N MET A 43 18.98 19.27 -11.39
CA MET A 43 17.59 19.36 -11.81
C MET A 43 16.84 18.04 -11.62
N PHE A 44 17.39 16.94 -12.08
CA PHE A 44 16.76 15.61 -11.93
C PHE A 44 16.91 15.01 -10.52
N ALA A 45 17.84 15.51 -9.69
CA ALA A 45 17.92 15.11 -8.28
C ALA A 45 16.61 15.41 -7.51
N VAL A 46 15.92 16.50 -7.88
CA VAL A 46 14.68 16.88 -7.20
C VAL A 46 13.59 15.82 -7.36
N PRO A 47 13.10 15.50 -8.57
CA PRO A 47 12.07 14.46 -8.72
C PRO A 47 12.57 13.07 -8.31
N TYR A 48 13.85 12.74 -8.51
CA TYR A 48 14.46 11.49 -8.06
C TYR A 48 14.36 11.30 -6.55
N LEU A 49 14.76 12.31 -5.77
CA LEU A 49 14.69 12.25 -4.31
C LEU A 49 13.25 12.37 -3.81
N MET A 50 12.40 13.17 -4.45
CA MET A 50 10.97 13.24 -4.09
C MET A 50 10.26 11.90 -4.26
N ALA A 51 10.54 11.18 -5.33
CA ALA A 51 9.99 9.85 -5.56
C ALA A 51 10.65 8.81 -4.67
N GLY A 52 11.97 8.76 -4.62
CA GLY A 52 12.76 7.62 -4.17
C GLY A 52 13.33 7.68 -2.76
N TYR A 53 13.17 8.79 -2.04
CA TYR A 53 13.82 8.96 -0.75
C TYR A 53 13.53 7.82 0.25
N ASP A 54 12.30 7.34 0.29
CA ASP A 54 11.88 6.23 1.17
C ASP A 54 12.44 4.86 0.72
N VAL A 55 12.65 4.67 -0.59
CA VAL A 55 13.30 3.47 -1.16
C VAL A 55 14.77 3.45 -0.75
N LEU A 56 15.48 4.57 -0.95
CA LEU A 56 16.89 4.71 -0.59
C LEU A 56 17.11 4.51 0.92
N LEU A 57 16.28 5.11 1.76
CA LEU A 57 16.36 4.93 3.21
C LEU A 57 16.08 3.48 3.64
N LYS A 58 15.10 2.82 3.01
CA LYS A 58 14.83 1.40 3.28
C LYS A 58 15.98 0.51 2.84
N ALA A 59 16.55 0.75 1.66
CA ALA A 59 17.72 0.01 1.17
C ALA A 59 18.89 0.10 2.17
N ILE A 60 19.25 1.30 2.62
CA ILE A 60 20.30 1.50 3.63
C ILE A 60 19.96 0.78 4.94
N LYS A 61 18.74 0.91 5.43
CA LYS A 61 18.27 0.27 6.66
C LYS A 61 18.26 -1.26 6.57
N ASN A 62 17.89 -1.81 5.41
CA ASN A 62 17.83 -3.25 5.22
C ASN A 62 19.22 -3.87 5.08
N ILE A 63 20.15 -3.16 4.43
CA ILE A 63 21.59 -3.53 4.43
C ILE A 63 22.13 -3.61 5.87
N SER A 64 21.85 -2.59 6.69
CA SER A 64 22.34 -2.56 8.09
C SER A 64 21.76 -3.68 8.95
N LYS A 65 20.65 -4.31 8.53
CA LYS A 65 20.01 -5.46 9.19
C LYS A 65 20.37 -6.81 8.58
N GLY A 66 21.27 -6.84 7.59
CA GLY A 66 21.68 -8.06 6.89
C GLY A 66 20.74 -8.53 5.77
N HIS A 67 19.69 -7.79 5.45
CA HIS A 67 18.80 -8.07 4.32
C HIS A 67 19.28 -7.31 3.07
N VAL A 68 20.33 -7.84 2.44
CA VAL A 68 21.04 -7.11 1.37
C VAL A 68 20.36 -7.19 0.02
N PHE A 69 19.63 -8.28 -0.30
CA PHE A 69 19.06 -8.50 -1.64
C PHE A 69 17.54 -8.36 -1.64
N ASP A 70 17.00 -7.26 -1.11
CA ASP A 70 15.60 -6.93 -1.25
C ASP A 70 15.33 -6.02 -2.47
N GLU A 71 14.06 -5.87 -2.83
CA GLU A 71 13.64 -5.05 -3.96
C GLU A 71 14.09 -3.58 -3.85
N ASN A 72 14.09 -3.01 -2.62
CA ASN A 72 14.52 -1.63 -2.41
C ASN A 72 16.02 -1.46 -2.65
N PHE A 73 16.82 -2.45 -2.26
CA PHE A 73 18.26 -2.47 -2.52
C PHE A 73 18.54 -2.53 -4.03
N LEU A 74 17.90 -3.46 -4.75
CA LEU A 74 18.09 -3.60 -6.18
C LEU A 74 17.70 -2.31 -6.93
N MET A 75 16.58 -1.70 -6.56
CA MET A 75 16.15 -0.42 -7.14
C MET A 75 17.11 0.73 -6.80
N ALA A 76 17.60 0.79 -5.56
CA ALA A 76 18.57 1.79 -5.15
C ALA A 76 19.88 1.67 -5.95
N VAL A 77 20.43 0.44 -6.08
CA VAL A 77 21.66 0.19 -6.84
C VAL A 77 21.48 0.54 -8.32
N ALA A 78 20.37 0.10 -8.94
CA ALA A 78 20.09 0.37 -10.34
C ALA A 78 19.98 1.87 -10.64
N THR A 79 19.21 2.59 -9.81
CA THR A 79 18.95 4.02 -10.05
C THR A 79 20.12 4.90 -9.65
N VAL A 80 20.86 4.57 -8.58
CA VAL A 80 22.12 5.26 -8.23
C VAL A 80 23.19 5.00 -9.30
N GLY A 81 23.26 3.77 -9.83
CA GLY A 81 24.15 3.42 -10.93
C GLY A 81 23.85 4.25 -12.19
N ALA A 82 22.59 4.30 -12.61
CA ALA A 82 22.16 5.13 -13.75
C ALA A 82 22.48 6.63 -13.53
N TYR A 83 22.26 7.10 -12.30
CA TYR A 83 22.62 8.47 -11.94
C TYR A 83 24.14 8.73 -12.04
N GLY A 84 24.94 7.76 -11.61
CA GLY A 84 26.41 7.82 -11.68
C GLY A 84 26.97 7.74 -13.11
N THR A 85 26.27 7.14 -14.05
CA THR A 85 26.64 7.10 -15.49
C THR A 85 26.17 8.34 -16.25
N GLY A 86 25.44 9.25 -15.60
CA GLY A 86 24.96 10.49 -16.22
C GLY A 86 23.55 10.40 -16.80
N GLU A 87 22.88 9.26 -16.64
CA GLU A 87 21.50 9.03 -17.10
C GLU A 87 20.50 9.52 -16.03
N PHE A 88 20.52 10.82 -15.74
CA PHE A 88 19.77 11.41 -14.63
C PHE A 88 18.25 11.32 -14.82
N GLY A 89 17.77 11.57 -16.05
CA GLY A 89 16.35 11.47 -16.40
C GLY A 89 15.85 10.04 -16.27
N GLU A 90 16.62 9.05 -16.77
CA GLU A 90 16.27 7.64 -16.68
C GLU A 90 16.22 7.18 -15.23
N ALA A 91 17.19 7.55 -14.41
CA ALA A 91 17.19 7.21 -12.99
C ALA A 91 15.95 7.74 -12.26
N ALA A 92 15.55 8.98 -12.54
CA ALA A 92 14.35 9.59 -11.98
C ALA A 92 13.06 8.92 -12.50
N ALA A 93 13.00 8.62 -13.80
CA ALA A 93 11.86 7.92 -14.42
C ALA A 93 11.66 6.53 -13.81
N VAL A 94 12.72 5.72 -13.72
CA VAL A 94 12.67 4.37 -13.13
C VAL A 94 12.19 4.43 -11.69
N MET A 95 12.68 5.37 -10.89
CA MET A 95 12.25 5.54 -9.50
C MET A 95 10.76 5.94 -9.40
N LEU A 96 10.28 6.80 -10.30
CA LEU A 96 8.86 7.17 -10.39
C LEU A 96 7.98 5.96 -10.74
N PHE A 97 8.33 5.19 -11.76
CA PHE A 97 7.60 3.98 -12.14
C PHE A 97 7.56 2.96 -11.01
N TYR A 98 8.68 2.76 -10.32
CA TYR A 98 8.71 1.89 -9.15
C TYR A 98 7.72 2.35 -8.07
N GLN A 99 7.69 3.64 -7.75
CA GLN A 99 6.77 4.19 -6.76
C GLN A 99 5.29 4.05 -7.16
N VAL A 100 5.00 4.18 -8.45
CA VAL A 100 3.65 3.91 -8.98
C VAL A 100 3.26 2.45 -8.73
N GLY A 101 4.16 1.50 -9.07
CA GLY A 101 3.95 0.06 -8.82
C GLY A 101 3.74 -0.25 -7.34
N GLU A 102 4.58 0.29 -6.46
CA GLU A 102 4.46 0.18 -5.01
C GLU A 102 3.11 0.71 -4.48
N TRP A 103 2.65 1.82 -5.04
CA TRP A 103 1.34 2.37 -4.66
C TRP A 103 0.20 1.44 -5.08
N PHE A 104 0.22 0.93 -6.31
CA PHE A 104 -0.78 -0.03 -6.80
C PHE A 104 -0.80 -1.31 -5.98
N GLN A 105 0.37 -1.88 -5.68
CA GLN A 105 0.49 -3.08 -4.84
C GLN A 105 -0.12 -2.86 -3.46
N LYS A 106 0.22 -1.77 -2.79
CA LYS A 106 -0.34 -1.41 -1.48
C LYS A 106 -1.85 -1.15 -1.53
N TYR A 107 -2.33 -0.56 -2.62
CA TYR A 107 -3.75 -0.33 -2.83
C TYR A 107 -4.51 -1.67 -2.99
N ALA A 108 -4.02 -2.57 -3.84
CA ALA A 108 -4.61 -3.89 -4.08
C ALA A 108 -4.65 -4.74 -2.81
N VAL A 109 -3.53 -4.85 -2.08
CA VAL A 109 -3.43 -5.60 -0.83
C VAL A 109 -4.39 -5.08 0.23
N ASN A 110 -4.48 -3.75 0.41
CA ASN A 110 -5.39 -3.18 1.40
C ASN A 110 -6.86 -3.40 1.05
N ARG A 111 -7.21 -3.39 -0.24
CA ARG A 111 -8.57 -3.68 -0.69
C ARG A 111 -8.95 -5.13 -0.43
N SER A 112 -8.05 -6.06 -0.73
CA SER A 112 -8.25 -7.49 -0.45
C SER A 112 -8.44 -7.76 1.05
N ARG A 113 -7.63 -7.14 1.90
CA ARG A 113 -7.74 -7.28 3.36
C ARG A 113 -9.06 -6.71 3.90
N ALA A 114 -9.53 -5.57 3.39
CA ALA A 114 -10.81 -5.01 3.79
C ALA A 114 -11.96 -5.97 3.48
N SER A 115 -11.97 -6.60 2.30
CA SER A 115 -12.99 -7.58 1.92
C SER A 115 -12.99 -8.82 2.83
N ILE A 116 -11.82 -9.31 3.24
CA ILE A 116 -11.71 -10.43 4.18
C ILE A 116 -12.22 -10.03 5.56
N THR A 117 -11.87 -8.84 6.05
CA THR A 117 -12.35 -8.34 7.36
C THR A 117 -13.87 -8.15 7.35
N ASP A 118 -14.43 -7.64 6.24
CA ASP A 118 -15.88 -7.49 6.11
C ASP A 118 -16.59 -8.85 6.14
N LEU A 119 -16.02 -9.89 5.51
CA LEU A 119 -16.55 -11.26 5.59
C LEU A 119 -16.46 -11.84 6.99
N MET A 120 -15.34 -11.65 7.70
CA MET A 120 -15.20 -12.10 9.10
C MET A 120 -16.15 -11.37 10.05
N ASN A 121 -16.47 -10.10 9.79
CA ASN A 121 -17.43 -9.33 10.57
C ASN A 121 -18.90 -9.77 10.36
N ILE A 122 -19.18 -10.61 9.37
CA ILE A 122 -20.51 -11.17 9.14
C ILE A 122 -20.80 -12.32 10.11
N MET A 123 -19.79 -13.09 10.53
CA MET A 123 -19.96 -14.17 11.53
C MET A 123 -20.11 -13.56 12.92
N PRO A 124 -21.24 -13.81 13.61
CA PRO A 124 -21.43 -13.43 15.01
C PRO A 124 -20.51 -14.25 15.91
N GLU A 125 -20.03 -13.63 16.98
CA GLU A 125 -19.14 -14.26 17.95
C GLU A 125 -19.91 -15.19 18.90
N TYR A 126 -21.25 -15.08 18.98
CA TYR A 126 -22.11 -15.86 19.87
C TYR A 126 -23.48 -16.15 19.24
N ALA A 127 -24.13 -17.17 19.75
CA ALA A 127 -25.54 -17.49 19.54
C ALA A 127 -26.27 -17.47 20.88
N ASN A 128 -27.48 -16.91 20.91
CA ASN A 128 -28.34 -17.03 22.10
C ASN A 128 -29.22 -18.24 21.93
N ILE A 129 -29.15 -19.19 22.88
CA ILE A 129 -30.02 -20.37 22.96
C ILE A 129 -30.89 -20.28 24.21
N GLU A 130 -32.08 -20.85 24.15
CA GLU A 130 -32.92 -21.02 25.35
C GLU A 130 -32.59 -22.36 26.04
N LYS A 131 -32.17 -22.26 27.28
CA LYS A 131 -31.92 -23.45 28.14
C LYS A 131 -32.55 -23.23 29.50
N ASP A 132 -33.43 -24.16 29.90
CA ASP A 132 -34.13 -24.10 31.16
C ASP A 132 -34.92 -22.78 31.39
N GLY A 133 -35.49 -22.20 30.34
CA GLY A 133 -36.23 -20.94 30.39
C GLY A 133 -35.38 -19.70 30.53
N GLN A 134 -34.08 -19.81 30.33
CA GLN A 134 -33.13 -18.67 30.32
C GLN A 134 -32.38 -18.60 29.01
N ILE A 135 -32.11 -17.38 28.55
CA ILE A 135 -31.29 -17.13 27.37
C ILE A 135 -29.82 -17.20 27.78
N VAL A 136 -29.08 -18.10 27.17
CA VAL A 136 -27.66 -18.33 27.42
C VAL A 136 -26.89 -18.06 26.11
N GLN A 137 -25.81 -17.29 26.21
CA GLN A 137 -24.88 -17.07 25.11
C GLN A 137 -23.89 -18.25 25.01
N VAL A 138 -23.78 -18.81 23.81
CA VAL A 138 -22.87 -19.91 23.50
C VAL A 138 -22.10 -19.63 22.23
N GLU A 139 -20.97 -20.28 22.02
CA GLU A 139 -20.27 -20.25 20.76
C GLU A 139 -21.14 -20.89 19.66
N PRO A 140 -21.27 -20.26 18.47
CA PRO A 140 -22.12 -20.79 17.39
C PRO A 140 -21.79 -22.23 16.99
N GLU A 141 -20.53 -22.65 17.10
CA GLU A 141 -20.05 -23.98 16.77
C GLU A 141 -20.58 -25.06 17.75
N THR A 142 -21.04 -24.66 18.92
CA THR A 142 -21.58 -25.59 19.95
C THR A 142 -23.07 -25.83 19.81
N VAL A 143 -23.76 -25.09 18.94
CA VAL A 143 -25.19 -25.22 18.70
C VAL A 143 -25.45 -26.44 17.83
N ALA A 144 -26.33 -27.36 18.30
CA ALA A 144 -26.67 -28.59 17.59
C ALA A 144 -27.86 -28.38 16.63
N ILE A 145 -27.95 -29.26 15.63
CA ILE A 145 -29.10 -29.25 14.71
C ILE A 145 -30.38 -29.62 15.52
N GLY A 146 -31.34 -28.71 15.47
CA GLY A 146 -32.61 -28.82 16.19
C GLY A 146 -32.71 -27.93 17.43
N ASP A 147 -31.60 -27.24 17.81
CA ASP A 147 -31.65 -26.25 18.86
C ASP A 147 -32.37 -24.96 18.38
N ILE A 148 -33.03 -24.30 19.32
CA ILE A 148 -33.72 -23.03 19.07
C ILE A 148 -32.76 -21.90 19.43
N ILE A 149 -32.45 -21.06 18.44
CA ILE A 149 -31.70 -19.85 18.65
C ILE A 149 -32.63 -18.62 18.69
N ILE A 150 -32.30 -17.68 19.58
CA ILE A 150 -33.06 -16.43 19.74
C ILE A 150 -32.21 -15.29 19.20
N VAL A 151 -32.75 -14.58 18.20
CA VAL A 151 -32.09 -13.40 17.61
C VAL A 151 -32.90 -12.17 18.00
N GLN A 152 -32.28 -11.26 18.73
CA GLN A 152 -32.92 -10.02 19.16
C GLN A 152 -32.86 -8.94 18.08
N PRO A 153 -33.74 -7.93 18.10
CA PRO A 153 -33.68 -6.80 17.17
C PRO A 153 -32.32 -6.12 17.19
N GLY A 154 -31.66 -6.05 16.02
CA GLY A 154 -30.31 -5.49 15.87
C GLY A 154 -29.19 -6.49 15.99
N GLU A 155 -29.44 -7.72 16.37
CA GLU A 155 -28.45 -8.80 16.36
C GLU A 155 -28.32 -9.45 14.97
N LYS A 156 -27.16 -10.04 14.71
CA LYS A 156 -26.94 -10.82 13.49
C LYS A 156 -27.40 -12.26 13.71
N VAL A 157 -27.94 -12.87 12.67
CA VAL A 157 -28.29 -14.29 12.69
C VAL A 157 -27.00 -15.13 12.71
N PRO A 158 -26.75 -15.92 13.79
CA PRO A 158 -25.47 -16.60 13.96
C PRO A 158 -25.30 -17.87 13.15
N LEU A 159 -26.38 -18.53 12.77
CA LEU A 159 -26.40 -19.81 12.09
C LEU A 159 -27.56 -19.87 11.09
N ASP A 160 -27.43 -20.74 10.08
CA ASP A 160 -28.51 -21.04 9.16
C ASP A 160 -29.64 -21.78 9.89
N GLY A 161 -30.89 -21.38 9.65
CA GLY A 161 -32.03 -21.96 10.31
C GLY A 161 -33.34 -21.61 9.64
N THR A 162 -34.43 -22.18 10.17
CA THR A 162 -35.80 -21.89 9.76
C THR A 162 -36.47 -21.05 10.83
N VAL A 163 -37.08 -19.91 10.43
CA VAL A 163 -37.86 -19.08 11.35
C VAL A 163 -39.08 -19.83 11.80
N ILE A 164 -39.23 -20.02 13.12
CA ILE A 164 -40.37 -20.71 13.75
C ILE A 164 -41.34 -19.73 14.41
N GLU A 165 -40.81 -18.59 14.89
CA GLU A 165 -41.59 -17.50 15.48
C GLU A 165 -40.88 -16.15 15.20
N GLY A 166 -41.64 -15.05 15.00
CA GLY A 166 -41.08 -13.72 14.75
C GLY A 166 -42.12 -12.71 14.29
#